data_453c9b998cdff20dbbeea1c2552ba02f
#
_entry.id   453c9b998cdff20dbbeea1c2552ba02f
#
_cell.length_a   1.000
_cell.length_b   1.000
_cell.length_c   1.000
_cell.angle_alpha   90.00
_cell.angle_beta   90.00
_cell.angle_gamma   90.00
#
_symmetry.space_group_name_H-M   'P 1'
#
loop_
_entity.id
_entity.type
_entity.pdbx_description
1 polymer ?
#
loop_
_entity_poly.entity_id
_entity_poly.type
_entity_poly.pdbx_seq_one_letter_code
_entity_poly.pdbx_strand_id
1 'polypeptide(L)'
;ELVSYMKGTAQAEESLYLLGQSYYNSKDYLSSTQVFTTYYNSYPRGEYAEPSLYYAAYGMYLDSPDPRLDQTKTYKAIGEFQRYIELYPQTDRAEQAKTYLFELQEKLSYKELLKAQLYLRLGNYMGNNYESAVITAREALKDYPYSKYAEDFQMLILRARYELADNSIREAKPMRYRAVIDEYYNYKNSYPTGKFLKEAEKYFNEAEKIVEQLPSS
;
A
#
# COMPACT_ATOMS: atom_id res chain seq x y z
N GLU A 1 -25.17 -7.31 29.28
CA GLU A 1 -26.23 -6.80 30.17
C GLU A 1 -25.66 -6.08 31.42
N LEU A 2 -24.71 -6.65 32.20
CA LEU A 2 -24.14 -6.02 33.39
C LEU A 2 -23.56 -4.61 33.12
N VAL A 3 -22.79 -4.44 32.06
CA VAL A 3 -22.16 -3.17 31.67
C VAL A 3 -23.20 -2.08 31.38
N SER A 4 -24.39 -2.45 30.89
CA SER A 4 -25.47 -1.50 30.59
C SER A 4 -26.11 -0.93 31.86
N TYR A 5 -26.17 -1.69 32.95
CA TYR A 5 -26.70 -1.24 34.24
C TYR A 5 -25.74 -0.34 35.01
N MET A 6 -24.43 -0.40 34.70
CA MET A 6 -23.37 0.32 35.42
C MET A 6 -22.93 1.62 34.74
N LYS A 7 -23.64 2.08 33.67
CA LYS A 7 -23.28 3.29 32.93
C LYS A 7 -23.06 4.49 33.86
N GLY A 8 -21.87 5.09 33.76
CA GLY A 8 -21.49 6.27 34.54
C GLY A 8 -20.76 5.96 35.84
N THR A 9 -20.44 4.71 36.14
CA THR A 9 -19.61 4.33 37.29
C THR A 9 -18.18 3.99 36.84
N ALA A 10 -17.20 4.15 37.74
CA ALA A 10 -15.81 3.73 37.48
C ALA A 10 -15.70 2.22 37.20
N GLN A 11 -16.55 1.43 37.83
CA GLN A 11 -16.62 -0.02 37.60
C GLN A 11 -17.11 -0.37 36.20
N ALA A 12 -17.99 0.45 35.59
CA ALA A 12 -18.43 0.25 34.21
C ALA A 12 -17.31 0.49 33.21
N GLU A 13 -16.48 1.51 33.46
CA GLU A 13 -15.32 1.84 32.65
C GLU A 13 -14.31 0.69 32.64
N GLU A 14 -13.86 0.26 33.82
CA GLU A 14 -12.92 -0.86 33.95
C GLU A 14 -13.48 -2.18 33.38
N SER A 15 -14.76 -2.49 33.66
CA SER A 15 -15.40 -3.71 33.16
C SER A 15 -15.45 -3.74 31.62
N LEU A 16 -15.69 -2.60 30.98
CA LEU A 16 -15.72 -2.50 29.51
C LEU A 16 -14.32 -2.73 28.92
N TYR A 17 -13.28 -2.18 29.54
CA TYR A 17 -11.91 -2.40 29.14
C TYR A 17 -11.50 -3.88 29.28
N LEU A 18 -11.77 -4.48 30.43
CA LEU A 18 -11.49 -5.90 30.71
C LEU A 18 -12.25 -6.85 29.76
N LEU A 19 -13.48 -6.50 29.38
CA LEU A 19 -14.22 -7.23 28.36
C LEU A 19 -13.50 -7.19 27.01
N GLY A 20 -13.02 -6.02 26.58
CA GLY A 20 -12.23 -5.88 25.36
C GLY A 20 -10.97 -6.75 25.39
N GLN A 21 -10.25 -6.76 26.52
CA GLN A 21 -9.07 -7.60 26.73
C GLN A 21 -9.40 -9.09 26.71
N SER A 22 -10.54 -9.49 27.30
CA SER A 22 -10.99 -10.89 27.29
C SER A 22 -11.21 -11.40 25.86
N TYR A 23 -11.88 -10.63 25.01
CA TYR A 23 -12.04 -10.96 23.60
C TYR A 23 -10.70 -10.97 22.85
N TYR A 24 -9.82 -10.02 23.11
CA TYR A 24 -8.49 -9.98 22.53
C TYR A 24 -7.68 -11.25 22.87
N ASN A 25 -7.65 -11.65 24.13
CA ASN A 25 -6.94 -12.83 24.61
C ASN A 25 -7.53 -14.14 24.04
N SER A 26 -8.83 -14.17 23.79
CA SER A 26 -9.50 -15.30 23.12
C SER A 26 -9.35 -15.29 21.59
N LYS A 27 -8.61 -14.31 21.03
CA LYS A 27 -8.40 -14.07 19.59
C LYS A 27 -9.68 -13.71 18.81
N ASP A 28 -10.73 -13.31 19.50
CA ASP A 28 -11.92 -12.73 18.88
C ASP A 28 -11.66 -11.22 18.67
N TYR A 29 -10.85 -10.93 17.65
CA TYR A 29 -10.40 -9.57 17.34
C TYR A 29 -11.55 -8.67 16.88
N LEU A 30 -12.59 -9.23 16.26
CA LEU A 30 -13.76 -8.45 15.83
C LEU A 30 -14.53 -7.91 17.05
N SER A 31 -14.89 -8.79 17.99
CA SER A 31 -15.57 -8.39 19.22
C SER A 31 -14.70 -7.47 20.08
N SER A 32 -13.40 -7.78 20.19
CA SER A 32 -12.42 -6.95 20.89
C SER A 32 -12.38 -5.53 20.33
N THR A 33 -12.26 -5.38 19.01
CA THR A 33 -12.27 -4.08 18.32
C THR A 33 -13.54 -3.29 18.60
N GLN A 34 -14.71 -3.93 18.56
CA GLN A 34 -15.98 -3.29 18.84
C GLN A 34 -16.06 -2.76 20.28
N VAL A 35 -15.62 -3.57 21.24
CA VAL A 35 -15.63 -3.20 22.66
C VAL A 35 -14.65 -2.08 22.95
N PHE A 36 -13.43 -2.13 22.44
CA PHE A 36 -12.45 -1.05 22.63
C PHE A 36 -12.86 0.25 21.94
N THR A 37 -13.48 0.17 20.76
CA THR A 37 -14.07 1.34 20.09
C THR A 37 -15.20 1.93 20.93
N THR A 38 -16.06 1.09 21.50
CA THR A 38 -17.13 1.52 22.40
C THR A 38 -16.58 2.18 23.64
N TYR A 39 -15.51 1.62 24.24
CA TYR A 39 -14.83 2.21 25.38
C TYR A 39 -14.35 3.63 25.03
N TYR A 40 -13.55 3.78 23.98
CA TYR A 40 -12.97 5.04 23.60
C TYR A 40 -14.04 6.12 23.31
N ASN A 41 -15.14 5.75 22.67
CA ASN A 41 -16.24 6.66 22.40
C ASN A 41 -17.02 7.08 23.65
N SER A 42 -17.11 6.19 24.65
CA SER A 42 -17.83 6.44 25.91
C SER A 42 -16.97 7.17 26.93
N TYR A 43 -15.67 6.87 26.96
CA TYR A 43 -14.70 7.36 27.94
C TYR A 43 -13.42 7.90 27.30
N PRO A 44 -13.49 8.94 26.44
CA PRO A 44 -12.33 9.43 25.67
C PRO A 44 -11.21 10.05 26.52
N ARG A 45 -11.49 10.32 27.80
CA ARG A 45 -10.54 10.82 28.81
C ARG A 45 -10.37 9.85 29.98
N GLY A 46 -10.88 8.63 29.84
CA GLY A 46 -10.78 7.59 30.86
C GLY A 46 -9.36 7.05 30.98
N GLU A 47 -9.10 6.34 32.06
CA GLU A 47 -7.80 5.75 32.38
C GLU A 47 -7.30 4.81 31.26
N TYR A 48 -8.23 4.09 30.61
CA TYR A 48 -7.90 3.12 29.54
C TYR A 48 -8.18 3.65 28.13
N ALA A 49 -8.35 4.97 27.94
CA ALA A 49 -8.65 5.56 26.62
C ALA A 49 -7.52 5.31 25.61
N GLU A 50 -6.28 5.57 26.01
CA GLU A 50 -5.10 5.34 25.16
C GLU A 50 -4.98 3.86 24.75
N PRO A 51 -4.90 2.87 25.68
CA PRO A 51 -4.78 1.48 25.30
C PRO A 51 -6.00 0.97 24.52
N SER A 52 -7.21 1.46 24.80
CA SER A 52 -8.40 1.07 24.04
C SER A 52 -8.33 1.51 22.59
N LEU A 53 -7.88 2.73 22.30
CA LEU A 53 -7.71 3.20 20.93
C LEU A 53 -6.63 2.37 20.19
N TYR A 54 -5.51 2.09 20.87
CA TYR A 54 -4.46 1.25 20.31
C TYR A 54 -4.96 -0.17 19.97
N TYR A 55 -5.63 -0.85 20.92
CA TYR A 55 -6.11 -2.21 20.67
C TYR A 55 -7.26 -2.28 19.67
N ALA A 56 -8.07 -1.23 19.55
CA ALA A 56 -9.06 -1.12 18.47
C ALA A 56 -8.37 -1.09 17.09
N ALA A 57 -7.36 -0.23 16.92
CA ALA A 57 -6.56 -0.16 15.69
C ALA A 57 -5.83 -1.48 15.40
N TYR A 58 -5.24 -2.08 16.43
CA TYR A 58 -4.50 -3.34 16.29
C TYR A 58 -5.40 -4.52 15.94
N GLY A 59 -6.61 -4.59 16.49
CA GLY A 59 -7.60 -5.60 16.09
C GLY A 59 -8.00 -5.45 14.62
N MET A 60 -8.15 -4.21 14.12
CA MET A 60 -8.39 -3.96 12.68
C MET A 60 -7.19 -4.35 11.80
N TYR A 61 -5.96 -4.15 12.29
CA TYR A 61 -4.75 -4.61 11.60
C TYR A 61 -4.74 -6.13 11.45
N LEU A 62 -5.06 -6.87 12.52
CA LEU A 62 -5.12 -8.33 12.50
C LEU A 62 -6.24 -8.87 11.59
N ASP A 63 -7.33 -8.12 11.45
CA ASP A 63 -8.47 -8.46 10.56
C ASP A 63 -8.26 -7.94 9.11
N SER A 64 -7.14 -7.30 8.82
CA SER A 64 -6.81 -6.81 7.47
C SER A 64 -6.55 -7.98 6.53
N PRO A 65 -7.30 -8.09 5.40
CA PRO A 65 -7.27 -9.27 4.53
C PRO A 65 -6.01 -9.34 3.64
N ASP A 66 -5.90 -10.45 2.88
CA ASP A 66 -4.89 -10.59 1.82
C ASP A 66 -4.97 -9.42 0.82
N PRO A 67 -3.83 -8.93 0.28
CA PRO A 67 -3.78 -7.80 -0.67
C PRO A 67 -4.69 -7.96 -1.90
N ARG A 68 -4.98 -9.19 -2.32
CA ARG A 68 -5.83 -9.48 -3.50
C ARG A 68 -7.32 -9.26 -3.25
N LEU A 69 -7.72 -9.16 -1.98
CA LEU A 69 -9.11 -8.99 -1.57
C LEU A 69 -9.48 -7.50 -1.44
N ASP A 70 -10.72 -7.22 -1.05
CA ASP A 70 -11.16 -5.87 -0.71
C ASP A 70 -10.38 -5.34 0.49
N GLN A 71 -9.86 -4.11 0.38
CA GLN A 71 -9.00 -3.49 1.39
C GLN A 71 -9.71 -2.47 2.28
N THR A 72 -11.04 -2.45 2.31
CA THR A 72 -11.82 -1.52 3.14
C THR A 72 -11.40 -1.59 4.62
N LYS A 73 -11.15 -2.81 5.13
CA LYS A 73 -10.68 -3.02 6.52
C LYS A 73 -9.26 -2.48 6.73
N THR A 74 -8.38 -2.62 5.74
CA THR A 74 -7.02 -2.11 5.77
C THR A 74 -7.00 -0.57 5.85
N TYR A 75 -7.81 0.10 5.05
CA TYR A 75 -7.95 1.56 5.11
C TYR A 75 -8.48 2.05 6.45
N LYS A 76 -9.43 1.33 7.05
CA LYS A 76 -9.91 1.65 8.41
C LYS A 76 -8.81 1.51 9.44
N ALA A 77 -8.04 0.43 9.40
CA ALA A 77 -6.91 0.23 10.31
C ALA A 77 -5.85 1.35 10.18
N ILE A 78 -5.54 1.76 8.95
CA ILE A 78 -4.64 2.89 8.68
C ILE A 78 -5.17 4.17 9.35
N GLY A 79 -6.44 4.49 9.16
CA GLY A 79 -7.05 5.69 9.75
C GLY A 79 -7.01 5.68 11.29
N GLU A 80 -7.28 4.53 11.92
CA GLU A 80 -7.22 4.43 13.38
C GLU A 80 -5.79 4.48 13.94
N PHE A 81 -4.79 3.91 13.26
CA PHE A 81 -3.40 4.08 13.66
C PHE A 81 -2.90 5.52 13.47
N GLN A 82 -3.27 6.20 12.38
CA GLN A 82 -2.96 7.62 12.19
C GLN A 82 -3.54 8.46 13.34
N ARG A 83 -4.82 8.26 13.64
CA ARG A 83 -5.50 8.90 14.75
C ARG A 83 -4.81 8.62 16.09
N TYR A 84 -4.41 7.38 16.34
CA TYR A 84 -3.70 7.02 17.56
C TYR A 84 -2.36 7.75 17.68
N ILE A 85 -1.56 7.77 16.62
CA ILE A 85 -0.24 8.43 16.58
C ILE A 85 -0.38 9.96 16.77
N GLU A 86 -1.43 10.57 16.21
CA GLU A 86 -1.71 12.00 16.38
C GLU A 86 -2.09 12.35 17.84
N LEU A 87 -2.91 11.52 18.48
CA LEU A 87 -3.40 11.78 19.84
C LEU A 87 -2.39 11.40 20.92
N TYR A 88 -1.59 10.36 20.69
CA TYR A 88 -0.67 9.78 21.68
C TYR A 88 0.76 9.60 21.13
N PRO A 89 1.40 10.67 20.62
CA PRO A 89 2.70 10.55 19.91
C PRO A 89 3.87 10.19 20.82
N GLN A 90 3.73 10.33 22.15
CA GLN A 90 4.80 10.13 23.15
C GLN A 90 4.68 8.81 23.92
N THR A 91 3.74 7.95 23.56
CA THR A 91 3.60 6.66 24.25
C THR A 91 4.55 5.61 23.67
N ASP A 92 4.93 4.62 24.48
CA ASP A 92 5.77 3.50 24.04
C ASP A 92 5.15 2.72 22.85
N ARG A 93 3.82 2.74 22.76
CA ARG A 93 3.08 2.10 21.66
C ARG A 93 3.09 2.91 20.36
N ALA A 94 3.47 4.19 20.38
CA ALA A 94 3.46 5.03 19.18
C ALA A 94 4.41 4.53 18.10
N GLU A 95 5.60 4.07 18.47
CA GLU A 95 6.56 3.50 17.50
C GLU A 95 6.06 2.18 16.91
N GLN A 96 5.42 1.35 17.72
CA GLN A 96 4.81 0.12 17.24
C GLN A 96 3.61 0.40 16.32
N ALA A 97 2.79 1.40 16.64
CA ALA A 97 1.70 1.84 15.79
C ALA A 97 2.20 2.35 14.42
N LYS A 98 3.31 3.10 14.38
CA LYS A 98 3.97 3.52 13.12
C LYS A 98 4.43 2.32 12.29
N THR A 99 4.97 1.29 12.94
CA THR A 99 5.39 0.06 12.27
C THR A 99 4.20 -0.65 11.61
N TYR A 100 3.10 -0.84 12.32
CA TYR A 100 1.90 -1.46 11.76
C TYR A 100 1.27 -0.60 10.66
N LEU A 101 1.26 0.73 10.82
CA LEU A 101 0.82 1.65 9.79
C LEU A 101 1.63 1.46 8.50
N PHE A 102 2.96 1.39 8.62
CA PHE A 102 3.84 1.15 7.48
C PHE A 102 3.59 -0.22 6.83
N GLU A 103 3.40 -1.28 7.61
CA GLU A 103 3.08 -2.62 7.08
C GLU A 103 1.75 -2.66 6.31
N LEU A 104 0.74 -1.91 6.77
CA LEU A 104 -0.53 -1.78 6.05
C LEU A 104 -0.36 -1.00 4.74
N GLN A 105 0.46 0.05 4.73
CA GLN A 105 0.81 0.80 3.51
C GLN A 105 1.57 -0.08 2.51
N GLU A 106 2.52 -0.91 2.97
CA GLU A 106 3.20 -1.91 2.15
C GLU A 106 2.23 -2.93 1.54
N LYS A 107 1.22 -3.35 2.30
CA LYS A 107 0.16 -4.23 1.80
C LYS A 107 -0.63 -3.59 0.65
N LEU A 108 -0.99 -2.31 0.78
CA LEU A 108 -1.68 -1.56 -0.28
C LEU A 108 -0.77 -1.34 -1.49
N SER A 109 0.50 -0.99 -1.26
CA SER A 109 1.50 -0.89 -2.32
C SER A 109 1.62 -2.19 -3.11
N TYR A 110 1.68 -3.33 -2.41
CA TYR A 110 1.73 -4.63 -3.08
C TYR A 110 0.46 -4.93 -3.90
N LYS A 111 -0.72 -4.52 -3.43
CA LYS A 111 -1.96 -4.62 -4.21
C LYS A 111 -1.85 -3.86 -5.54
N GLU A 112 -1.34 -2.63 -5.50
CA GLU A 112 -1.15 -1.83 -6.72
C GLU A 112 -0.10 -2.45 -7.66
N LEU A 113 0.96 -3.07 -7.11
CA LEU A 113 1.93 -3.81 -7.90
C LEU A 113 1.28 -5.00 -8.64
N LEU A 114 0.45 -5.79 -7.95
CA LEU A 114 -0.28 -6.89 -8.56
C LEU A 114 -1.22 -6.42 -9.68
N LYS A 115 -1.89 -5.29 -9.48
CA LYS A 115 -2.77 -4.65 -10.46
C LYS A 115 -1.99 -4.17 -11.70
N ALA A 116 -0.87 -3.48 -11.50
CA ALA A 116 0.00 -3.03 -12.59
C ALA A 116 0.58 -4.21 -13.38
N GLN A 117 1.00 -5.29 -12.71
CA GLN A 117 1.44 -6.53 -13.33
C GLN A 117 0.34 -7.22 -14.14
N LEU A 118 -0.91 -7.15 -13.67
CA LEU A 118 -2.05 -7.68 -14.41
C LEU A 118 -2.24 -6.88 -15.71
N TYR A 119 -2.23 -5.56 -15.67
CA TYR A 119 -2.32 -4.72 -16.86
C TYR A 119 -1.18 -5.01 -17.86
N LEU A 120 0.06 -5.13 -17.37
CA LEU A 120 1.19 -5.49 -18.22
C LEU A 120 0.96 -6.82 -18.95
N ARG A 121 0.44 -7.84 -18.26
CA ARG A 121 0.13 -9.16 -18.86
C ARG A 121 -1.04 -9.14 -19.84
N LEU A 122 -2.03 -8.28 -19.62
CA LEU A 122 -3.15 -8.10 -20.53
C LEU A 122 -2.72 -7.44 -21.85
N GLY A 123 -1.69 -6.59 -21.83
CA GLY A 123 -1.12 -5.98 -23.02
C GLY A 123 -2.16 -5.24 -23.88
N ASN A 124 -2.33 -5.65 -25.12
CA ASN A 124 -3.31 -5.05 -26.03
C ASN A 124 -4.70 -5.73 -26.00
N TYR A 125 -4.96 -6.63 -25.04
CA TYR A 125 -6.26 -7.28 -24.94
C TYR A 125 -7.34 -6.28 -24.53
N MET A 126 -8.34 -6.06 -25.40
CA MET A 126 -9.47 -5.13 -25.20
C MET A 126 -9.06 -3.69 -24.89
N GLY A 127 -7.87 -3.25 -25.28
CA GLY A 127 -7.40 -1.87 -25.07
C GLY A 127 -5.89 -1.79 -24.82
N ASN A 128 -5.41 -0.57 -24.59
CA ASN A 128 -4.00 -0.34 -24.29
C ASN A 128 -3.72 -0.50 -22.79
N ASN A 129 -3.58 -1.75 -22.33
CA ASN A 129 -3.30 -2.03 -20.92
C ASN A 129 -1.83 -1.74 -20.55
N TYR A 130 -0.91 -1.65 -21.50
CA TYR A 130 0.46 -1.20 -21.22
C TYR A 130 0.47 0.22 -20.62
N GLU A 131 -0.32 1.14 -21.18
CA GLU A 131 -0.45 2.48 -20.63
C GLU A 131 -1.13 2.47 -19.25
N SER A 132 -2.14 1.63 -19.05
CA SER A 132 -2.78 1.42 -17.74
C SER A 132 -1.78 0.90 -16.71
N ALA A 133 -0.86 0.01 -17.10
CA ALA A 133 0.21 -0.47 -16.22
C ALA A 133 1.16 0.66 -15.81
N VAL A 134 1.56 1.53 -16.75
CA VAL A 134 2.41 2.69 -16.48
C VAL A 134 1.74 3.67 -15.54
N ILE A 135 0.47 4.01 -15.79
CA ILE A 135 -0.30 4.94 -14.94
C ILE A 135 -0.41 4.38 -13.52
N THR A 136 -0.85 3.12 -13.37
CA THR A 136 -1.00 2.48 -12.06
C THR A 136 0.32 2.46 -11.29
N ALA A 137 1.44 2.12 -11.95
CA ALA A 137 2.74 2.07 -11.30
C ALA A 137 3.24 3.46 -10.89
N ARG A 138 3.00 4.51 -11.69
CA ARG A 138 3.36 5.89 -11.35
C ARG A 138 2.54 6.45 -10.20
N GLU A 139 1.24 6.17 -10.16
CA GLU A 139 0.38 6.53 -9.03
C GLU A 139 0.85 5.83 -7.75
N ALA A 140 1.16 4.53 -7.82
CA ALA A 140 1.67 3.80 -6.67
C ALA A 140 3.02 4.35 -6.16
N LEU A 141 3.94 4.75 -7.05
CA LEU A 141 5.21 5.41 -6.66
C LEU A 141 4.97 6.76 -5.97
N LYS A 142 3.94 7.50 -6.37
CA LYS A 142 3.55 8.76 -5.73
C LYS A 142 2.92 8.54 -4.36
N ASP A 143 2.04 7.55 -4.24
CA ASP A 143 1.30 7.28 -3.00
C ASP A 143 2.15 6.54 -1.96
N TYR A 144 3.11 5.71 -2.41
CA TYR A 144 3.97 4.87 -1.57
C TYR A 144 5.47 5.03 -1.92
N PRO A 145 6.06 6.24 -1.82
CA PRO A 145 7.42 6.51 -2.31
C PRO A 145 8.52 5.74 -1.57
N TYR A 146 8.25 5.31 -0.35
CA TYR A 146 9.20 4.56 0.51
C TYR A 146 8.93 3.06 0.54
N SER A 147 8.02 2.57 -0.30
CA SER A 147 7.71 1.14 -0.36
C SER A 147 8.91 0.34 -0.86
N LYS A 148 9.09 -0.85 -0.29
CA LYS A 148 10.07 -1.84 -0.77
C LYS A 148 9.82 -2.28 -2.22
N TYR A 149 8.63 -1.99 -2.77
CA TYR A 149 8.25 -2.28 -4.16
C TYR A 149 8.54 -1.13 -5.12
N ALA A 150 9.14 -0.02 -4.67
CA ALA A 150 9.37 1.15 -5.52
C ALA A 150 10.24 0.81 -6.75
N GLU A 151 11.28 0.01 -6.59
CA GLU A 151 12.11 -0.46 -7.70
C GLU A 151 11.32 -1.38 -8.67
N ASP A 152 10.45 -2.24 -8.14
CA ASP A 152 9.58 -3.11 -8.94
C ASP A 152 8.63 -2.29 -9.81
N PHE A 153 8.03 -1.22 -9.28
CA PHE A 153 7.20 -0.29 -10.05
C PHE A 153 7.98 0.42 -11.16
N GLN A 154 9.18 0.94 -10.84
CA GLN A 154 9.98 1.62 -11.83
C GLN A 154 10.38 0.68 -12.98
N MET A 155 10.76 -0.56 -12.65
CA MET A 155 11.07 -1.57 -13.66
C MET A 155 9.84 -1.98 -14.46
N LEU A 156 8.66 -2.06 -13.82
CA LEU A 156 7.40 -2.36 -14.51
C LEU A 156 7.04 -1.26 -15.53
N ILE A 157 7.26 0.00 -15.20
CA ILE A 157 7.07 1.13 -16.13
C ILE A 157 7.96 0.93 -17.37
N LEU A 158 9.24 0.63 -17.18
CA LEU A 158 10.18 0.39 -18.27
C LEU A 158 9.73 -0.79 -19.15
N ARG A 159 9.35 -1.92 -18.55
CA ARG A 159 8.81 -3.08 -19.27
C ARG A 159 7.56 -2.72 -20.08
N ALA A 160 6.62 -2.01 -19.46
CA ALA A 160 5.38 -1.62 -20.12
C ALA A 160 5.62 -0.65 -21.30
N ARG A 161 6.56 0.28 -21.16
CA ARG A 161 6.98 1.17 -22.26
C ARG A 161 7.63 0.40 -23.40
N TYR A 162 8.49 -0.58 -23.09
CA TYR A 162 9.11 -1.43 -24.10
C TYR A 162 8.06 -2.26 -24.84
N GLU A 163 7.20 -2.98 -24.15
CA GLU A 163 6.13 -3.78 -24.73
C GLU A 163 5.18 -2.91 -25.58
N LEU A 164 4.84 -1.72 -25.12
CA LEU A 164 4.03 -0.79 -25.89
C LEU A 164 4.75 -0.36 -27.18
N ALA A 165 6.04 -0.10 -27.15
CA ALA A 165 6.82 0.27 -28.33
C ALA A 165 6.90 -0.88 -29.33
N ASP A 166 7.19 -2.09 -28.84
CA ASP A 166 7.36 -3.28 -29.70
C ASP A 166 6.05 -3.67 -30.39
N ASN A 167 4.94 -3.61 -29.69
CA ASN A 167 3.60 -3.91 -30.19
C ASN A 167 2.92 -2.72 -30.92
N SER A 168 3.68 -1.72 -31.35
CA SER A 168 3.16 -0.53 -32.03
C SER A 168 3.23 -0.64 -33.55
N ILE A 169 2.39 0.16 -34.23
CA ILE A 169 2.53 0.41 -35.65
C ILE A 169 3.86 1.10 -35.96
N ARG A 170 4.38 0.90 -37.16
CA ARG A 170 5.72 1.33 -37.56
C ARG A 170 5.95 2.83 -37.35
N GLU A 171 4.95 3.64 -37.61
CA GLU A 171 4.99 5.10 -37.52
C GLU A 171 5.14 5.59 -36.06
N ALA A 172 4.60 4.85 -35.11
CA ALA A 172 4.65 5.20 -33.67
C ALA A 172 5.92 4.67 -32.95
N LYS A 173 6.59 3.67 -33.53
CA LYS A 173 7.76 3.01 -32.92
C LYS A 173 8.88 3.98 -32.53
N PRO A 174 9.33 4.93 -33.39
CA PRO A 174 10.46 5.81 -33.05
C PRO A 174 10.22 6.61 -31.78
N MET A 175 9.06 7.24 -31.66
CA MET A 175 8.70 8.04 -30.47
C MET A 175 8.60 7.15 -29.22
N ARG A 176 8.01 5.96 -29.35
CA ARG A 176 7.80 5.05 -28.22
C ARG A 176 9.10 4.41 -27.71
N TYR A 177 10.04 4.07 -28.62
CA TYR A 177 11.36 3.58 -28.20
C TYR A 177 12.22 4.69 -27.56
N ARG A 178 12.08 5.96 -27.97
CA ARG A 178 12.70 7.08 -27.24
C ARG A 178 12.17 7.18 -25.80
N ALA A 179 10.87 6.97 -25.60
CA ALA A 179 10.31 6.90 -24.24
C ALA A 179 10.84 5.72 -23.41
N VAL A 180 11.21 4.60 -24.04
CA VAL A 180 11.90 3.48 -23.36
C VAL A 180 13.29 3.93 -22.87
N ILE A 181 14.05 4.63 -23.73
CA ILE A 181 15.37 5.17 -23.40
C ILE A 181 15.28 6.14 -22.23
N ASP A 182 14.29 7.05 -22.23
CA ASP A 182 14.06 7.99 -21.13
C ASP A 182 13.74 7.27 -19.82
N GLU A 183 12.88 6.24 -19.85
CA GLU A 183 12.55 5.46 -18.65
C GLU A 183 13.73 4.60 -18.15
N TYR A 184 14.62 4.15 -19.04
CA TYR A 184 15.84 3.49 -18.61
C TYR A 184 16.73 4.44 -17.81
N TYR A 185 16.93 5.69 -18.26
CA TYR A 185 17.70 6.67 -17.51
C TYR A 185 17.03 7.02 -16.17
N ASN A 186 15.71 7.13 -16.13
CA ASN A 186 14.98 7.33 -14.89
C ASN A 186 15.24 6.17 -13.91
N TYR A 187 15.17 4.92 -14.39
CA TYR A 187 15.49 3.74 -13.58
C TYR A 187 16.94 3.75 -13.10
N LYS A 188 17.90 3.92 -14.01
CA LYS A 188 19.33 3.88 -13.70
C LYS A 188 19.74 4.97 -12.71
N ASN A 189 19.18 6.17 -12.83
CA ASN A 189 19.45 7.26 -11.90
C ASN A 189 18.90 6.99 -10.49
N SER A 190 17.73 6.38 -10.40
CA SER A 190 17.10 6.04 -9.12
C SER A 190 17.73 4.79 -8.47
N TYR A 191 18.15 3.83 -9.29
CA TYR A 191 18.65 2.52 -8.84
C TYR A 191 19.96 2.13 -9.57
N PRO A 192 21.08 2.84 -9.36
CA PRO A 192 22.35 2.58 -10.08
C PRO A 192 22.95 1.21 -9.81
N THR A 193 22.57 0.55 -8.72
CA THR A 193 22.95 -0.82 -8.36
C THR A 193 21.72 -1.72 -8.15
N GLY A 194 20.59 -1.36 -8.78
CA GLY A 194 19.31 -2.03 -8.61
C GLY A 194 19.31 -3.48 -9.11
N LYS A 195 18.41 -4.28 -8.55
CA LYS A 195 18.28 -5.72 -8.84
C LYS A 195 17.91 -6.01 -10.30
N PHE A 196 17.32 -5.04 -11.00
CA PHE A 196 16.91 -5.18 -12.40
C PHE A 196 17.80 -4.44 -13.40
N LEU A 197 18.95 -3.89 -12.97
CA LEU A 197 19.81 -3.06 -13.83
C LEU A 197 20.21 -3.77 -15.14
N LYS A 198 20.59 -5.05 -15.08
CA LYS A 198 20.95 -5.84 -16.27
C LYS A 198 19.80 -6.01 -17.26
N GLU A 199 18.58 -6.18 -16.75
CA GLU A 199 17.40 -6.27 -17.57
C GLU A 199 17.04 -4.91 -18.20
N ALA A 200 17.16 -3.83 -17.42
CA ALA A 200 16.95 -2.48 -17.89
C ALA A 200 17.93 -2.11 -19.01
N GLU A 201 19.20 -2.46 -18.85
CA GLU A 201 20.24 -2.27 -19.89
C GLU A 201 19.95 -3.04 -21.17
N LYS A 202 19.35 -4.22 -21.07
CA LYS A 202 18.94 -4.99 -22.26
C LYS A 202 17.89 -4.21 -23.06
N TYR A 203 16.82 -3.73 -22.40
CA TYR A 203 15.78 -2.94 -23.06
C TYR A 203 16.32 -1.63 -23.66
N PHE A 204 17.24 -0.97 -22.97
CA PHE A 204 17.93 0.23 -23.48
C PHE A 204 18.69 -0.07 -24.77
N ASN A 205 19.58 -1.08 -24.78
CA ASN A 205 20.40 -1.43 -25.92
C ASN A 205 19.55 -1.85 -27.14
N GLU A 206 18.43 -2.53 -26.93
CA GLU A 206 17.50 -2.90 -27.98
C GLU A 206 16.77 -1.66 -28.53
N ALA A 207 16.29 -0.79 -27.65
CA ALA A 207 15.62 0.46 -28.04
C ALA A 207 16.54 1.41 -28.83
N GLU A 208 17.78 1.56 -28.37
CA GLU A 208 18.78 2.42 -29.05
C GLU A 208 19.06 1.96 -30.48
N LYS A 209 19.32 0.66 -30.68
CA LYS A 209 19.51 0.07 -32.02
C LYS A 209 18.32 0.30 -32.94
N ILE A 210 17.10 0.21 -32.41
CA ILE A 210 15.89 0.41 -33.22
C ILE A 210 15.73 1.88 -33.60
N VAL A 211 15.98 2.79 -32.66
CA VAL A 211 15.89 4.25 -32.93
C VAL A 211 16.93 4.68 -33.97
N GLU A 212 18.16 4.13 -33.93
CA GLU A 212 19.21 4.42 -34.93
C GLU A 212 18.86 3.92 -36.34
N GLN A 213 18.10 2.83 -36.45
CA GLN A 213 17.71 2.23 -37.74
C GLN A 213 16.44 2.86 -38.34
N LEU A 214 15.68 3.62 -37.56
CA LEU A 214 14.45 4.26 -38.02
C LEU A 214 14.76 5.67 -38.58
N PRO A 215 14.23 6.04 -39.75
CA PRO A 215 14.48 7.35 -40.35
C PRO A 215 14.02 8.46 -39.39
N SER A 216 14.88 9.45 -39.19
CA SER A 216 14.53 10.69 -38.48
C SER A 216 13.38 11.36 -39.24
N SER A 217 12.21 11.46 -38.60
CA SER A 217 11.04 12.14 -39.13
C SER A 217 11.25 13.65 -39.11
#